data_0625e1b9dc776a6d57e2bec9e5adade1
#
_entry.id   0625e1b9dc776a6d57e2bec9e5adade1
#
_cell.length_a   1.000
_cell.length_b   1.000
_cell.length_c   1.000
_cell.angle_alpha   90.00
_cell.angle_beta   90.00
_cell.angle_gamma   90.00
#
_symmetry.space_group_name_H-M   'P 1'
#
loop_
_entity.id
_entity.type
_entity.pdbx_description
1 polymer ?
#
loop_
_entity_poly.entity_id
_entity_poly.type
_entity_poly.pdbx_seq_one_letter_code
_entity_poly.pdbx_strand_id
1 'polypeptide(L)'
;MPFNLSAEAEEDIVSIAEQGIRSFGPHVAKRYHDELFAIFELIDSNPRMARERHEISPPVGIHPFKAHLVVYQINDDGGIFVIRIRHAHEDWAGDAF
;
A
#
# COMPACT_ATOMS: atom_id res chain seq x y z
N MET A 1 9.94 8.84 10.13
CA MET A 1 9.15 7.70 9.65
C MET A 1 10.06 6.81 8.85
N PRO A 2 10.05 5.52 9.14
CA PRO A 2 10.89 4.59 8.38
C PRO A 2 10.45 4.40 6.94
N PHE A 3 9.17 4.59 6.64
CA PHE A 3 8.67 4.50 5.27
C PHE A 3 8.17 5.86 4.80
N ASN A 4 8.07 6.01 3.47
CA ASN A 4 7.53 7.20 2.85
C ASN A 4 6.34 6.84 1.98
N LEU A 5 5.41 7.77 1.83
CA LEU A 5 4.20 7.60 1.03
C LEU A 5 4.20 8.59 -0.12
N SER A 6 3.81 8.13 -1.30
CA SER A 6 3.57 9.06 -2.42
C SER A 6 2.31 9.88 -2.15
N ALA A 7 2.15 10.97 -2.88
CA ALA A 7 0.92 11.77 -2.81
C ALA A 7 -0.30 10.92 -3.18
N GLU A 8 -0.16 10.08 -4.20
CA GLU A 8 -1.23 9.19 -4.64
C GLU A 8 -1.58 8.15 -3.57
N ALA A 9 -0.56 7.61 -2.87
CA ALA A 9 -0.80 6.68 -1.79
C ALA A 9 -1.56 7.35 -0.63
N GLU A 10 -1.21 8.60 -0.32
CA GLU A 10 -1.91 9.34 0.72
C GLU A 10 -3.39 9.55 0.33
N GLU A 11 -3.65 9.89 -0.92
CA GLU A 11 -5.03 10.02 -1.42
C GLU A 11 -5.78 8.68 -1.36
N ASP A 12 -5.10 7.59 -1.71
CA ASP A 12 -5.70 6.26 -1.61
C ASP A 12 -6.10 5.96 -0.16
N ILE A 13 -5.24 6.28 0.80
CA ILE A 13 -5.50 6.04 2.21
C ILE A 13 -6.73 6.82 2.67
N VAL A 14 -6.84 8.09 2.27
CA VAL A 14 -8.01 8.92 2.62
C VAL A 14 -9.28 8.30 2.02
N SER A 15 -9.25 7.90 0.75
CA SER A 15 -10.40 7.29 0.08
C SER A 15 -10.82 6.00 0.76
N ILE A 16 -9.87 5.16 1.13
CA ILE A 16 -10.13 3.90 1.83
C ILE A 16 -10.79 4.18 3.17
N ALA A 17 -10.29 5.17 3.91
CA ALA A 17 -10.86 5.54 5.21
C ALA A 17 -12.28 6.06 5.07
N GLU A 18 -12.52 6.95 4.11
CA GLU A 18 -13.85 7.51 3.88
C GLU A 18 -14.86 6.43 3.49
N GLN A 19 -14.47 5.55 2.58
CA GLN A 19 -15.34 4.45 2.16
C GLN A 19 -15.59 3.48 3.30
N GLY A 20 -14.55 3.21 4.10
CA GLY A 20 -14.69 2.33 5.26
C GLY A 20 -15.68 2.87 6.28
N ILE A 21 -15.64 4.18 6.54
CA ILE A 21 -16.57 4.82 7.44
C ILE A 21 -18.00 4.68 6.93
N ARG A 22 -18.22 4.94 5.64
CA ARG A 22 -19.55 4.84 5.02
C ARG A 22 -20.09 3.42 5.05
N SER A 23 -19.21 2.44 4.81
CA SER A 23 -19.64 1.04 4.65
C SER A 23 -19.69 0.27 5.96
N PHE A 24 -18.81 0.58 6.90
CA PHE A 24 -18.61 -0.24 8.11
C PHE A 24 -18.58 0.55 9.41
N GLY A 25 -18.65 1.87 9.34
CA GLY A 25 -18.61 2.73 10.50
C GLY A 25 -17.19 3.11 10.94
N PRO A 26 -17.08 4.12 11.82
CA PRO A 26 -15.77 4.69 12.16
C PRO A 26 -14.83 3.74 12.92
N HIS A 27 -15.37 2.86 13.76
CA HIS A 27 -14.52 1.94 14.53
C HIS A 27 -13.82 0.93 13.63
N VAL A 28 -14.54 0.35 12.68
CA VAL A 28 -13.98 -0.63 11.75
C VAL A 28 -12.98 0.06 10.82
N ALA A 29 -13.34 1.26 10.35
CA ALA A 29 -12.46 2.02 9.46
C ALA A 29 -11.15 2.39 10.17
N LYS A 30 -11.22 2.79 11.44
CA LYS A 30 -10.02 3.12 12.20
C LYS A 30 -9.12 1.90 12.38
N ARG A 31 -9.72 0.76 12.71
CA ARG A 31 -8.94 -0.48 12.87
C ARG A 31 -8.27 -0.88 11.56
N TYR A 32 -8.97 -0.75 10.45
CA TYR A 32 -8.41 -1.05 9.13
C TYR A 32 -7.21 -0.16 8.84
N HIS A 33 -7.35 1.13 9.13
CA HIS A 33 -6.29 2.12 8.94
C HIS A 33 -5.06 1.77 9.80
N ASP A 34 -5.27 1.45 11.07
CA ASP A 34 -4.19 1.12 11.98
C ASP A 34 -3.46 -0.15 11.52
N GLU A 35 -4.20 -1.14 11.07
CA GLU A 35 -3.61 -2.38 10.55
C GLU A 35 -2.85 -2.15 9.25
N LEU A 36 -3.35 -1.27 8.38
CA LEU A 36 -2.66 -0.92 7.15
C LEU A 36 -1.30 -0.27 7.44
N PHE A 37 -1.26 0.64 8.41
CA PHE A 37 0.00 1.29 8.79
C PHE A 37 0.96 0.31 9.46
N ALA A 38 0.45 -0.66 10.21
CA ALA A 38 1.29 -1.73 10.75
C ALA A 38 1.91 -2.58 9.62
N ILE A 39 1.17 -2.78 8.54
CA ILE A 39 1.71 -3.48 7.36
C ILE A 39 2.83 -2.66 6.71
N PHE A 40 2.69 -1.34 6.60
CA PHE A 40 3.77 -0.50 6.07
C PHE A 40 5.04 -0.65 6.90
N GLU A 41 4.93 -0.67 8.22
CA GLU A 41 6.08 -0.85 9.10
C GLU A 41 6.70 -2.23 8.95
N LEU A 42 5.87 -3.25 8.80
CA LEU A 42 6.34 -4.61 8.59
C LEU A 42 7.13 -4.73 7.28
N ILE A 43 6.59 -4.17 6.19
CA ILE A 43 7.26 -4.20 4.89
C ILE A 43 8.57 -3.41 4.97
N ASP A 44 8.56 -2.27 5.64
CA ASP A 44 9.77 -1.46 5.79
C ASP A 44 10.87 -2.20 6.53
N SER A 45 10.49 -3.01 7.52
CA SER A 45 11.45 -3.83 8.27
C SER A 45 11.96 -5.03 7.46
N ASN A 46 11.21 -5.45 6.44
CA ASN A 46 11.53 -6.63 5.64
C ASN A 46 11.08 -6.42 4.20
N PRO A 47 11.74 -5.47 3.48
CA PRO A 47 11.23 -5.02 2.17
C PRO A 47 11.19 -6.11 1.10
N ARG A 48 11.96 -7.18 1.27
CA ARG A 48 12.00 -8.26 0.28
C ARG A 48 11.05 -9.40 0.61
N MET A 49 10.14 -9.19 1.58
CA MET A 49 9.13 -10.20 1.90
C MET A 49 8.18 -10.45 0.73
N ALA A 50 7.97 -9.46 -0.13
CA ALA A 50 7.28 -9.63 -1.40
C ALA A 50 8.31 -9.64 -2.52
N ARG A 51 8.10 -10.53 -3.50
CA ARG A 51 8.99 -10.60 -4.66
C ARG A 51 8.81 -9.36 -5.53
N GLU A 52 9.92 -8.78 -5.99
CA GLU A 52 9.85 -7.65 -6.90
C GLU A 52 9.26 -8.07 -8.25
N ARG A 53 8.37 -7.26 -8.78
CA ARG A 53 7.73 -7.45 -10.07
C ARG A 53 8.50 -6.67 -11.12
N HIS A 54 9.42 -7.35 -11.83
CA HIS A 54 10.25 -6.70 -12.83
C HIS A 54 9.53 -6.49 -14.16
N GLU A 55 8.38 -7.11 -14.35
CA GLU A 55 7.52 -6.85 -15.50
C GLU A 55 6.88 -5.46 -15.44
N ILE A 56 6.95 -4.80 -14.29
CA ILE A 56 6.50 -3.42 -14.10
C ILE A 56 7.74 -2.54 -14.04
N SER A 57 7.73 -1.41 -14.72
CA SER A 57 8.87 -0.51 -14.75
C SER A 57 8.48 0.84 -14.11
N PRO A 58 9.18 1.26 -13.05
CA PRO A 58 10.27 0.55 -12.35
C PRO A 58 9.74 -0.65 -11.57
N PRO A 59 10.61 -1.59 -11.19
CA PRO A 59 10.18 -2.78 -10.45
C PRO A 59 9.54 -2.41 -9.12
N VAL A 60 8.50 -3.14 -8.73
CA VAL A 60 7.74 -2.89 -7.50
C VAL A 60 7.57 -4.20 -6.72
N GLY A 61 7.41 -4.06 -5.41
CA GLY A 61 6.89 -5.13 -4.56
C GLY A 61 5.40 -4.92 -4.38
N ILE A 62 4.66 -6.01 -4.27
CA ILE A 62 3.22 -5.97 -4.07
C ILE A 62 2.87 -6.88 -2.91
N HIS A 63 2.33 -6.30 -1.84
CA HIS A 63 1.95 -7.04 -0.64
C HIS A 63 0.44 -6.97 -0.47
N PRO A 64 -0.25 -8.12 -0.47
CA PRO A 64 -1.69 -8.11 -0.26
C PRO A 64 -2.02 -7.73 1.19
N PHE A 65 -3.09 -6.95 1.34
CA PHE A 65 -3.62 -6.59 2.64
C PHE A 65 -5.14 -6.55 2.53
N LYS A 66 -5.79 -7.64 2.95
CA LYS A 66 -7.25 -7.77 2.92
C LYS A 66 -7.77 -7.51 1.50
N ALA A 67 -8.64 -6.51 1.33
CA ALA A 67 -9.21 -6.20 0.01
C ALA A 67 -8.29 -5.36 -0.86
N HIS A 68 -7.09 -5.03 -0.40
CA HIS A 68 -6.21 -4.09 -1.07
C HIS A 68 -4.83 -4.70 -1.35
N LEU A 69 -4.07 -4.01 -2.19
CA LEU A 69 -2.69 -4.36 -2.50
C LEU A 69 -1.82 -3.14 -2.23
N VAL A 70 -0.76 -3.33 -1.45
CA VAL A 70 0.22 -2.28 -1.18
C VAL A 70 1.31 -2.41 -2.23
N VAL A 71 1.48 -1.37 -3.04
CA VAL A 71 2.48 -1.34 -4.12
C VAL A 71 3.60 -0.41 -3.66
N TYR A 72 4.83 -0.91 -3.65
CA TYR A 72 5.95 -0.15 -3.11
C TYR A 72 7.23 -0.39 -3.88
N GLN A 73 8.18 0.53 -3.71
CA GLN A 73 9.55 0.40 -4.21
C GLN A 73 10.50 0.36 -3.02
N ILE A 74 11.66 -0.28 -3.22
CA ILE A 74 12.71 -0.31 -2.20
C ILE A 74 13.68 0.83 -2.54
N ASN A 75 13.89 1.72 -1.56
CA ASN A 75 14.81 2.85 -1.72
C ASN A 75 16.26 2.40 -1.58
N ASP A 76 17.18 3.25 -2.03
CA ASP A 76 18.61 2.98 -1.93
C ASP A 76 19.07 2.82 -0.48
N ASP A 77 18.41 3.49 0.46
CA ASP A 77 18.74 3.39 1.88
C ASP A 77 18.17 2.15 2.56
N GLY A 78 17.46 1.30 1.83
CA GLY A 78 16.86 0.08 2.36
C GLY A 78 15.44 0.24 2.87
N GLY A 79 14.93 1.46 2.96
CA GLY A 79 13.53 1.71 3.33
C GLY A 79 12.60 1.54 2.14
N ILE A 80 11.32 1.76 2.35
CA ILE A 80 10.35 1.62 1.27
C ILE A 80 9.65 2.94 0.97
N PHE A 81 9.23 3.06 -0.29
CA PHE A 81 8.38 4.13 -0.78
C PHE A 81 7.09 3.51 -1.26
N VAL A 82 5.99 3.76 -0.53
CA VAL A 82 4.67 3.22 -0.90
C VAL A 82 4.10 4.09 -2.01
N ILE A 83 3.88 3.50 -3.17
CA ILE A 83 3.46 4.21 -4.37
C ILE A 83 1.95 4.30 -4.46
N ARG A 84 1.26 3.20 -4.24
CA ARG A 84 -0.20 3.12 -4.33
C ARG A 84 -0.73 2.08 -3.36
N ILE A 85 -1.98 2.27 -2.94
CA ILE A 85 -2.78 1.21 -2.31
C ILE A 85 -3.94 0.98 -3.26
N ARG A 86 -3.90 -0.15 -3.98
CA ARG A 86 -4.88 -0.47 -5.02
C ARG A 86 -5.86 -1.50 -4.51
N HIS A 87 -7.06 -1.47 -5.05
CA HIS A 87 -8.05 -2.50 -4.75
C HIS A 87 -7.61 -3.81 -5.39
N ALA A 88 -7.74 -4.93 -4.66
CA ALA A 88 -7.23 -6.22 -5.13
C ALA A 88 -7.91 -6.71 -6.40
N HIS A 89 -9.13 -6.25 -6.68
CA HIS A 89 -9.88 -6.64 -7.87
C HIS A 89 -9.67 -5.74 -9.08
N GLU A 90 -8.87 -4.67 -8.93
CA GLU A 90 -8.56 -3.79 -10.06
C GLU A 90 -7.55 -4.45 -10.99
N ASP A 91 -7.67 -4.18 -12.28
CA ASP A 91 -6.66 -4.58 -13.26
C ASP A 91 -5.57 -3.51 -13.29
N TRP A 92 -4.78 -3.46 -12.22
CA TRP A 92 -3.76 -2.43 -12.05
C TRP A 92 -2.52 -2.70 -12.90
N ALA A 93 -2.29 -3.93 -13.35
CA ALA A 93 -1.09 -4.29 -14.09
C ALA A 93 -1.03 -3.60 -15.45
N GLY A 94 -2.17 -3.26 -16.04
CA GLY A 94 -2.25 -2.54 -17.29
C GLY A 94 -2.25 -1.04 -17.15
N ASP A 95 -2.30 -0.52 -15.93
CA ASP A 95 -2.37 0.91 -15.66
C ASP A 95 -0.99 1.48 -15.40
N ALA A 96 -0.80 2.77 -15.72
CA ALA A 96 0.37 3.51 -15.30
C ALA A 96 0.19 3.90 -13.83
N PHE A 97 1.25 3.77 -13.06
CA PHE A 97 1.25 4.21 -11.68
C PHE A 97 1.61 5.68 -11.58
#